data_cc9c9d2753c885909832f92329de12ea
#
_entry.id   cc9c9d2753c885909832f92329de12ea
#
_cell.length_a   1.000
_cell.length_b   1.000
_cell.length_c   1.000
_cell.angle_alpha   90.00
_cell.angle_beta   90.00
_cell.angle_gamma   90.00
#
_symmetry.space_group_name_H-M   'P 1'
#
loop_
_entity.id
_entity.type
_entity.pdbx_description
1 polymer ?
#
loop_
_entity_poly.entity_id
_entity_poly.type
_entity_poly.pdbx_seq_one_letter_code
_entity_poly.pdbx_strand_id
1 'polypeptide(L)'
;MKKTGLNWWCNRTWIKFLCVIAVLMTGLILMNWNIWSTELKIIAAIVVLIPLHVLEEWVFPGGFHYQYNSFFGSALPDRYPMCRLSDMITNLAATILYIILTAICVIRGEVSLGMLLGTIVFCFLELVVHTVFGIFMYVKLKAKGKTTIYGPGSITAYWGFTVFGVILLYCLEGRTILSSDWIEAGIILAIIAVGCILLPENFLKKKDTQYYFENNGYYDRFLK
;
A
#
# COMPACT_ATOMS: atom_id res chain seq x y z
N MET A 1 -8.44 -17.43 24.97
CA MET A 1 -9.31 -16.44 24.28
C MET A 1 -10.05 -17.13 23.16
N LYS A 2 -11.41 -17.04 23.07
CA LYS A 2 -12.16 -17.48 21.90
C LYS A 2 -11.70 -16.63 20.71
N LYS A 3 -11.08 -17.24 19.71
CA LYS A 3 -10.75 -16.54 18.46
C LYS A 3 -12.08 -16.20 17.78
N THR A 4 -12.51 -14.95 17.85
CA THR A 4 -13.64 -14.48 17.05
C THR A 4 -13.28 -14.66 15.57
N GLY A 5 -14.27 -14.88 14.70
CA GLY A 5 -14.03 -15.05 13.26
C GLY A 5 -13.21 -13.90 12.65
N LEU A 6 -13.45 -12.66 13.14
CA LEU A 6 -12.70 -11.48 12.71
C LEU A 6 -11.20 -11.55 13.12
N ASN A 7 -10.90 -12.06 14.33
CA ASN A 7 -9.50 -12.17 14.78
C ASN A 7 -8.73 -13.22 13.95
N TRP A 8 -9.40 -14.30 13.55
CA TRP A 8 -8.83 -15.29 12.63
C TRP A 8 -8.60 -14.68 11.25
N TRP A 9 -9.54 -13.88 10.73
CA TRP A 9 -9.41 -13.18 9.46
C TRP A 9 -8.24 -12.18 9.47
N CYS A 10 -8.13 -11.35 10.50
CA CYS A 10 -7.02 -10.39 10.68
C CYS A 10 -5.64 -11.06 10.84
N ASN A 11 -5.59 -12.35 11.17
CA ASN A 11 -4.33 -13.08 11.37
C ASN A 11 -3.82 -13.70 10.05
N ARG A 12 -3.51 -12.85 9.07
CA ARG A 12 -2.95 -13.21 7.75
C ARG A 12 -3.91 -13.91 6.77
N THR A 13 -5.15 -14.26 7.14
CA THR A 13 -6.07 -14.94 6.22
C THR A 13 -6.48 -14.01 5.07
N TRP A 14 -6.71 -12.75 5.37
CA TRP A 14 -7.01 -11.72 4.38
C TRP A 14 -5.90 -11.53 3.33
N ILE A 15 -4.63 -11.72 3.71
CA ILE A 15 -3.48 -11.63 2.78
C ILE A 15 -3.57 -12.74 1.73
N LYS A 16 -3.98 -13.96 2.12
CA LYS A 16 -4.21 -15.05 1.16
C LYS A 16 -5.30 -14.69 0.15
N PHE A 17 -6.36 -14.04 0.62
CA PHE A 17 -7.42 -13.53 -0.24
C PHE A 17 -6.91 -12.47 -1.22
N LEU A 18 -6.09 -11.53 -0.75
CA LEU A 18 -5.42 -10.56 -1.63
C LEU A 18 -4.54 -11.25 -2.70
N CYS A 19 -3.79 -12.29 -2.32
CA CYS A 19 -2.99 -13.06 -3.28
C CYS A 19 -3.86 -13.72 -4.36
N VAL A 20 -5.04 -14.23 -4.01
CA VAL A 20 -5.99 -14.76 -5.00
C VAL A 20 -6.46 -13.66 -5.95
N ILE A 21 -6.80 -12.48 -5.43
CA ILE A 21 -7.16 -11.31 -6.25
C ILE A 21 -6.01 -10.95 -7.22
N ALA A 22 -4.76 -10.95 -6.73
CA ALA A 22 -3.60 -10.68 -7.56
C ALA A 22 -3.45 -11.68 -8.71
N VAL A 23 -3.63 -12.97 -8.45
CA VAL A 23 -3.56 -14.03 -9.49
C VAL A 23 -4.68 -13.84 -10.52
N LEU A 24 -5.90 -13.57 -10.09
CA LEU A 24 -7.04 -13.33 -10.99
C LEU A 24 -6.81 -12.07 -11.85
N MET A 25 -6.33 -10.97 -11.25
CA MET A 25 -6.04 -9.74 -11.99
C MET A 25 -4.88 -9.94 -12.98
N THR A 26 -3.83 -10.69 -12.59
CA THR A 26 -2.75 -11.05 -13.51
C THR A 26 -3.29 -11.82 -14.71
N GLY A 27 -4.17 -12.79 -14.49
CA GLY A 27 -4.85 -13.51 -15.57
C GLY A 27 -5.63 -12.58 -16.51
N LEU A 28 -6.39 -11.62 -15.95
CA LEU A 28 -7.14 -10.63 -16.74
C LEU A 28 -6.20 -9.73 -17.56
N ILE A 29 -5.09 -9.27 -17.00
CA ILE A 29 -4.09 -8.46 -17.73
C ILE A 29 -3.51 -9.27 -18.89
N LEU A 30 -3.13 -10.53 -18.66
CA LEU A 30 -2.55 -11.38 -19.70
C LEU A 30 -3.56 -11.70 -20.83
N MET A 31 -4.80 -11.98 -20.49
CA MET A 31 -5.88 -12.21 -21.48
C MET A 31 -6.14 -10.99 -22.36
N ASN A 32 -5.94 -9.78 -21.83
CA ASN A 32 -6.19 -8.53 -22.52
C ASN A 32 -4.91 -7.79 -22.94
N TRP A 33 -3.76 -8.48 -22.95
CA TRP A 33 -2.44 -7.86 -23.14
C TRP A 33 -2.33 -7.01 -24.41
N ASN A 34 -2.92 -7.48 -25.50
CA ASN A 34 -2.90 -6.79 -26.79
C ASN A 34 -4.07 -5.81 -26.98
N ILE A 35 -5.03 -5.79 -26.05
CA ILE A 35 -6.25 -4.95 -26.13
C ILE A 35 -6.11 -3.72 -25.23
N TRP A 36 -5.61 -3.90 -24.01
CA TRP A 36 -5.50 -2.81 -23.04
C TRP A 36 -4.31 -1.91 -23.35
N SER A 37 -4.51 -0.60 -23.15
CA SER A 37 -3.42 0.38 -23.23
C SER A 37 -2.39 0.14 -22.12
N THR A 38 -1.21 0.72 -22.24
CA THR A 38 -0.14 0.60 -21.22
C THR A 38 -0.62 1.16 -19.90
N GLU A 39 -1.31 2.30 -19.91
CA GLU A 39 -1.85 2.94 -18.71
C GLU A 39 -2.84 2.03 -17.98
N LEU A 40 -3.77 1.42 -18.72
CA LEU A 40 -4.75 0.49 -18.13
C LEU A 40 -4.09 -0.75 -17.54
N LYS A 41 -3.09 -1.31 -18.24
CA LYS A 41 -2.31 -2.44 -17.69
C LYS A 41 -1.63 -2.08 -16.39
N ILE A 42 -1.04 -0.88 -16.28
CA ILE A 42 -0.36 -0.45 -15.05
C ILE A 42 -1.38 -0.20 -13.92
N ILE A 43 -2.51 0.48 -14.19
CA ILE A 43 -3.56 0.68 -13.17
C ILE A 43 -4.08 -0.67 -12.65
N ALA A 44 -4.33 -1.63 -13.54
CA ALA A 44 -4.70 -2.99 -13.15
C ALA A 44 -3.57 -3.71 -12.40
N ALA A 45 -2.30 -3.48 -12.78
CA ALA A 45 -1.15 -4.07 -12.12
C ALA A 45 -0.92 -3.51 -10.71
N ILE A 46 -1.44 -2.34 -10.34
CA ILE A 46 -1.48 -1.88 -8.94
C ILE A 46 -2.26 -2.87 -8.06
N VAL A 47 -3.36 -3.45 -8.58
CA VAL A 47 -4.13 -4.49 -7.86
C VAL A 47 -3.29 -5.75 -7.59
N VAL A 48 -2.28 -6.02 -8.41
CA VAL A 48 -1.30 -7.11 -8.20
C VAL A 48 -0.19 -6.67 -7.26
N LEU A 49 0.27 -5.43 -7.39
CA LEU A 49 1.40 -4.91 -6.62
C LEU A 49 1.05 -4.69 -5.14
N ILE A 50 -0.16 -4.22 -4.80
CA ILE A 50 -0.59 -4.04 -3.40
C ILE A 50 -0.46 -5.35 -2.60
N PRO A 51 -0.98 -6.52 -3.03
CA PRO A 51 -0.75 -7.77 -2.32
C PRO A 51 0.72 -8.16 -2.14
N LEU A 52 1.57 -7.90 -3.14
CA LEU A 52 3.02 -8.15 -3.03
C LEU A 52 3.67 -7.22 -2.00
N HIS A 53 3.26 -5.95 -1.97
CA HIS A 53 3.68 -4.97 -0.98
C HIS A 53 3.28 -5.38 0.43
N VAL A 54 2.01 -5.77 0.62
CA VAL A 54 1.51 -6.30 1.88
C VAL A 54 2.27 -7.56 2.33
N LEU A 55 2.64 -8.45 1.40
CA LEU A 55 3.48 -9.61 1.74
C LEU A 55 4.84 -9.18 2.29
N GLU A 56 5.47 -8.14 1.72
CA GLU A 56 6.73 -7.59 2.24
C GLU A 56 6.53 -6.94 3.60
N GLU A 57 5.46 -6.19 3.79
CA GLU A 57 5.18 -5.45 5.03
C GLU A 57 4.80 -6.36 6.21
N TRP A 58 4.09 -7.47 5.93
CA TRP A 58 3.50 -8.32 6.98
C TRP A 58 4.19 -9.66 7.17
N VAL A 59 4.83 -10.20 6.11
CA VAL A 59 5.26 -11.61 6.10
C VAL A 59 6.74 -11.75 5.83
N PHE A 60 7.26 -11.14 4.77
CA PHE A 60 8.61 -11.36 4.25
C PHE A 60 9.37 -10.04 3.99
N PRO A 61 9.98 -9.42 5.01
CA PRO A 61 10.22 -9.94 6.37
C PRO A 61 9.16 -9.55 7.41
N GLY A 62 8.18 -8.70 7.06
CA GLY A 62 7.20 -8.15 7.99
C GLY A 62 7.75 -7.07 8.92
N GLY A 63 6.85 -6.40 9.65
CA GLY A 63 7.23 -5.41 10.66
C GLY A 63 7.00 -3.95 10.27
N PHE A 64 6.29 -3.68 9.17
CA PHE A 64 5.94 -2.31 8.77
C PHE A 64 5.24 -1.53 9.90
N HIS A 65 4.30 -2.16 10.60
CA HIS A 65 3.61 -1.56 11.74
C HIS A 65 4.58 -1.01 12.81
N TYR A 66 5.71 -1.69 13.04
CA TYR A 66 6.69 -1.24 14.03
C TYR A 66 7.37 0.05 13.58
N GLN A 67 7.76 0.17 12.30
CA GLN A 67 8.35 1.42 11.80
C GLN A 67 7.32 2.54 11.76
N TYR A 68 6.10 2.27 11.29
CA TYR A 68 4.99 3.23 11.26
C TYR A 68 4.70 3.77 12.66
N ASN A 69 4.35 2.90 13.58
CA ASN A 69 4.00 3.28 14.95
C ASN A 69 5.17 3.97 15.69
N SER A 70 6.40 3.52 15.44
CA SER A 70 7.60 4.17 15.99
C SER A 70 7.83 5.57 15.44
N PHE A 71 7.58 5.79 14.15
CA PHE A 71 7.69 7.10 13.51
C PHE A 71 6.71 8.11 14.12
N PHE A 72 5.51 7.68 14.45
CA PHE A 72 4.51 8.49 15.15
C PHE A 72 4.70 8.56 16.67
N GLY A 73 5.88 8.17 17.18
CA GLY A 73 6.25 8.34 18.58
C GLY A 73 5.50 7.42 19.57
N SER A 74 4.95 6.31 19.11
CA SER A 74 4.18 5.42 19.97
C SER A 74 5.03 4.73 21.02
N ALA A 75 4.53 4.69 22.26
CA ALA A 75 5.04 3.83 23.33
C ALA A 75 4.59 2.36 23.19
N LEU A 76 3.62 2.09 22.30
CA LEU A 76 3.04 0.76 22.03
C LEU A 76 3.12 0.43 20.54
N PRO A 77 4.35 0.30 19.97
CA PRO A 77 4.52 0.17 18.52
C PRO A 77 3.97 -1.14 17.93
N ASP A 78 3.63 -2.10 18.78
CA ASP A 78 2.97 -3.34 18.40
C ASP A 78 1.48 -3.21 18.11
N ARG A 79 0.83 -2.05 18.42
CA ARG A 79 -0.63 -1.92 18.33
C ARG A 79 -1.22 -0.54 18.12
N TYR A 80 -0.44 0.54 18.23
CA TYR A 80 -0.96 1.92 18.23
C TYR A 80 0.00 2.89 17.54
N PRO A 81 -0.46 3.81 16.71
CA PRO A 81 -1.85 3.99 16.25
C PRO A 81 -2.34 2.90 15.30
N MET A 82 -1.48 2.29 14.49
CA MET A 82 -1.80 1.19 13.58
C MET A 82 -1.89 -0.13 14.33
N CYS A 83 -2.98 -0.87 14.10
CA CYS A 83 -3.16 -2.23 14.57
C CYS A 83 -3.49 -3.16 13.39
N ARG A 84 -3.48 -4.49 13.60
CA ARG A 84 -3.77 -5.47 12.52
C ARG A 84 -5.10 -5.22 11.82
N LEU A 85 -6.12 -4.76 12.53
CA LEU A 85 -7.43 -4.52 11.95
C LEU A 85 -7.45 -3.27 11.08
N SER A 86 -6.88 -2.15 11.54
CA SER A 86 -6.84 -0.93 10.75
C SER A 86 -6.01 -1.10 9.49
N ASP A 87 -4.86 -1.74 9.60
CA ASP A 87 -3.96 -1.99 8.48
C ASP A 87 -4.57 -2.94 7.43
N MET A 88 -5.23 -4.02 7.87
CA MET A 88 -6.02 -4.89 6.99
C MET A 88 -7.07 -4.10 6.21
N ILE A 89 -7.85 -3.25 6.89
CA ILE A 89 -8.92 -2.47 6.24
C ILE A 89 -8.32 -1.48 5.25
N THR A 90 -7.24 -0.79 5.60
CA THR A 90 -6.51 0.12 4.71
C THR A 90 -6.13 -0.57 3.40
N ASN A 91 -5.47 -1.69 3.48
CA ASN A 91 -4.97 -2.40 2.30
C ASN A 91 -6.09 -3.03 1.45
N LEU A 92 -7.14 -3.57 2.10
CA LEU A 92 -8.33 -4.05 1.38
C LEU A 92 -9.06 -2.92 0.68
N ALA A 93 -9.24 -1.77 1.32
CA ALA A 93 -9.91 -0.62 0.74
C ALA A 93 -9.13 -0.06 -0.46
N ALA A 94 -7.80 0.06 -0.36
CA ALA A 94 -6.95 0.47 -1.47
C ALA A 94 -7.03 -0.52 -2.65
N THR A 95 -7.01 -1.83 -2.38
CA THR A 95 -7.17 -2.87 -3.42
C THR A 95 -8.52 -2.75 -4.11
N ILE A 96 -9.61 -2.62 -3.36
CA ILE A 96 -10.97 -2.46 -3.89
C ILE A 96 -11.07 -1.18 -4.75
N LEU A 97 -10.49 -0.07 -4.28
CA LEU A 97 -10.45 1.18 -5.04
C LEU A 97 -9.80 0.96 -6.41
N TYR A 98 -8.62 0.35 -6.48
CA TYR A 98 -7.94 0.10 -7.75
C TYR A 98 -8.66 -0.92 -8.65
N ILE A 99 -9.40 -1.88 -8.09
CA ILE A 99 -10.31 -2.74 -8.86
C ILE A 99 -11.42 -1.90 -9.50
N ILE A 100 -12.03 -0.98 -8.74
CA ILE A 100 -13.08 -0.08 -9.23
C ILE A 100 -12.52 0.85 -10.32
N LEU A 101 -11.35 1.46 -10.11
CA LEU A 101 -10.70 2.32 -11.10
C LEU A 101 -10.40 1.55 -12.40
N THR A 102 -9.89 0.32 -12.29
CA THR A 102 -9.68 -0.56 -13.45
C THR A 102 -10.98 -0.85 -14.19
N ALA A 103 -12.04 -1.19 -13.46
CA ALA A 103 -13.36 -1.46 -14.05
C ALA A 103 -13.94 -0.23 -14.77
N ILE A 104 -13.79 0.96 -14.18
CA ILE A 104 -14.22 2.22 -14.81
C ILE A 104 -13.46 2.43 -16.13
N CYS A 105 -12.13 2.22 -16.16
CA CYS A 105 -11.33 2.34 -17.38
C CYS A 105 -11.78 1.34 -18.46
N VAL A 106 -12.04 0.09 -18.08
CA VAL A 106 -12.51 -0.94 -19.01
C VAL A 106 -13.88 -0.57 -19.60
N ILE A 107 -14.81 -0.08 -18.78
CA ILE A 107 -16.15 0.34 -19.24
C ILE A 107 -16.09 1.57 -20.15
N ARG A 108 -15.21 2.52 -19.85
CA ARG A 108 -15.03 3.74 -20.66
C ARG A 108 -14.20 3.50 -21.93
N GLY A 109 -13.42 2.43 -21.98
CA GLY A 109 -12.47 2.16 -23.05
C GLY A 109 -11.21 3.03 -23.01
N GLU A 110 -11.04 3.87 -21.99
CA GLU A 110 -9.93 4.80 -21.84
C GLU A 110 -9.56 5.03 -20.37
N VAL A 111 -8.35 5.53 -20.15
CA VAL A 111 -7.86 6.01 -18.84
C VAL A 111 -7.88 7.53 -18.86
N SER A 112 -8.61 8.17 -17.92
CA SER A 112 -8.61 9.62 -17.77
C SER A 112 -7.24 10.13 -17.32
N LEU A 113 -6.88 11.36 -17.71
CA LEU A 113 -5.63 11.98 -17.28
C LEU A 113 -5.61 12.20 -15.76
N GLY A 114 -6.73 12.52 -15.14
CA GLY A 114 -6.81 12.67 -13.69
C GLY A 114 -6.54 11.37 -12.96
N MET A 115 -7.07 10.24 -13.43
CA MET A 115 -6.78 8.92 -12.86
C MET A 115 -5.31 8.55 -13.03
N LEU A 116 -4.73 8.86 -14.19
CA LEU A 116 -3.31 8.66 -14.48
C LEU A 116 -2.44 9.46 -13.50
N LEU A 117 -2.69 10.76 -13.36
CA LEU A 117 -1.99 11.67 -12.44
C LEU A 117 -2.12 11.21 -10.98
N GLY A 118 -3.33 10.88 -10.54
CA GLY A 118 -3.56 10.38 -9.17
C GLY A 118 -2.78 9.10 -8.88
N THR A 119 -2.70 8.18 -9.85
CA THR A 119 -1.92 6.93 -9.71
C THR A 119 -0.42 7.21 -9.70
N ILE A 120 0.08 8.13 -10.53
CA ILE A 120 1.50 8.57 -10.52
C ILE A 120 1.87 9.11 -9.14
N VAL A 121 1.07 10.04 -8.62
CA VAL A 121 1.33 10.64 -7.30
C VAL A 121 1.29 9.58 -6.21
N PHE A 122 0.32 8.67 -6.23
CA PHE A 122 0.26 7.54 -5.29
C PHE A 122 1.54 6.69 -5.34
N CYS A 123 2.00 6.32 -6.52
CA CYS A 123 3.23 5.53 -6.68
C CYS A 123 4.47 6.23 -6.08
N PHE A 124 4.62 7.53 -6.29
CA PHE A 124 5.73 8.29 -5.72
C PHE A 124 5.55 8.58 -4.22
N LEU A 125 4.33 8.67 -3.71
CA LEU A 125 4.09 8.75 -2.27
C LEU A 125 4.58 7.49 -1.55
N GLU A 126 4.37 6.30 -2.12
CA GLU A 126 4.91 5.05 -1.58
C GLU A 126 6.44 5.09 -1.47
N LEU A 127 7.13 5.57 -2.53
CA LEU A 127 8.57 5.78 -2.50
C LEU A 127 8.99 6.71 -1.34
N VAL A 128 8.33 7.86 -1.22
CA VAL A 128 8.67 8.88 -0.21
C VAL A 128 8.42 8.35 1.20
N VAL A 129 7.26 7.74 1.45
CA VAL A 129 6.87 7.22 2.76
C VAL A 129 7.86 6.15 3.23
N HIS A 130 8.16 5.15 2.38
CA HIS A 130 9.10 4.09 2.74
C HIS A 130 10.54 4.58 2.91
N THR A 131 10.95 5.59 2.14
CA THR A 131 12.26 6.23 2.30
C THR A 131 12.36 6.98 3.63
N VAL A 132 11.37 7.80 3.94
CA VAL A 132 11.34 8.59 5.19
C VAL A 132 11.32 7.66 6.42
N PHE A 133 10.47 6.65 6.43
CA PHE A 133 10.41 5.68 7.51
C PHE A 133 11.71 4.87 7.61
N GLY A 134 12.30 4.50 6.48
CA GLY A 134 13.58 3.80 6.43
C GLY A 134 14.73 4.62 7.04
N ILE A 135 14.83 5.90 6.68
CA ILE A 135 15.82 6.84 7.25
C ILE A 135 15.60 7.01 8.76
N PHE A 136 14.35 7.24 9.19
CA PHE A 136 14.01 7.35 10.60
C PHE A 136 14.45 6.11 11.39
N MET A 137 14.13 4.92 10.90
CA MET A 137 14.49 3.66 11.56
C MET A 137 15.99 3.38 11.51
N TYR A 138 16.70 3.79 10.45
CA TYR A 138 18.14 3.73 10.42
C TYR A 138 18.76 4.60 11.53
N VAL A 139 18.36 5.85 11.65
CA VAL A 139 18.85 6.77 12.68
C VAL A 139 18.54 6.23 14.08
N LYS A 140 17.32 5.72 14.31
CA LYS A 140 16.88 5.17 15.61
C LYS A 140 17.65 3.91 16.03
N LEU A 141 18.00 3.05 15.07
CA LEU A 141 18.54 1.72 15.35
C LEU A 141 20.00 1.51 14.93
N LYS A 142 20.68 2.51 14.37
CA LYS A 142 22.10 2.39 13.96
C LYS A 142 23.01 1.94 15.08
N ALA A 143 22.82 2.45 16.30
CA ALA A 143 23.59 2.02 17.48
C ALA A 143 23.31 0.56 17.90
N LYS A 144 22.22 -0.03 17.41
CA LYS A 144 21.84 -1.43 17.59
C LYS A 144 22.17 -2.32 16.39
N GLY A 145 23.02 -1.84 15.48
CA GLY A 145 23.53 -2.61 14.34
C GLY A 145 22.71 -2.53 13.05
N LYS A 146 21.75 -1.60 12.94
CA LYS A 146 21.08 -1.35 11.65
C LYS A 146 22.00 -0.56 10.71
N THR A 147 22.32 -1.13 9.53
CA THR A 147 23.32 -0.58 8.59
C THR A 147 22.71 0.03 7.32
N THR A 148 21.44 -0.16 7.06
CA THR A 148 20.76 0.30 5.84
C THR A 148 19.46 1.03 6.16
N ILE A 149 18.96 1.83 5.21
CA ILE A 149 17.64 2.46 5.30
C ILE A 149 16.50 1.48 4.98
N TYR A 150 16.80 0.23 4.58
CA TYR A 150 15.77 -0.77 4.28
C TYR A 150 14.77 -0.91 5.44
N GLY A 151 13.50 -0.96 5.09
CA GLY A 151 12.38 -1.32 5.95
C GLY A 151 11.37 -2.16 5.17
N PRO A 152 10.49 -2.93 5.86
CA PRO A 152 9.43 -3.67 5.19
C PRO A 152 8.59 -2.77 4.28
N GLY A 153 8.31 -3.22 3.04
CA GLY A 153 7.66 -2.44 1.98
C GLY A 153 8.61 -1.68 1.06
N SER A 154 9.89 -1.47 1.43
CA SER A 154 10.82 -0.65 0.64
C SER A 154 11.15 -1.24 -0.73
N ILE A 155 11.27 -2.56 -0.88
CA ILE A 155 11.61 -3.18 -2.17
C ILE A 155 10.47 -2.97 -3.16
N THR A 156 9.26 -3.27 -2.76
CA THR A 156 8.07 -3.10 -3.61
C THR A 156 7.76 -1.63 -3.88
N ALA A 157 8.04 -0.72 -2.93
CA ALA A 157 7.94 0.72 -3.15
C ALA A 157 8.95 1.19 -4.21
N TYR A 158 10.21 0.77 -4.12
CA TYR A 158 11.26 1.24 -5.03
C TYR A 158 11.21 0.58 -6.41
N TRP A 159 11.01 -0.74 -6.47
CA TRP A 159 11.05 -1.51 -7.71
C TRP A 159 9.68 -1.85 -8.29
N GLY A 160 8.61 -1.62 -7.55
CA GLY A 160 7.24 -1.79 -8.00
C GLY A 160 6.59 -0.44 -8.29
N PHE A 161 6.13 0.24 -7.23
CA PHE A 161 5.40 1.51 -7.38
C PHE A 161 6.18 2.57 -8.13
N THR A 162 7.46 2.80 -7.79
CA THR A 162 8.28 3.81 -8.48
C THR A 162 8.41 3.51 -9.98
N VAL A 163 8.65 2.24 -10.35
CA VAL A 163 8.75 1.85 -11.76
C VAL A 163 7.42 2.08 -12.49
N PHE A 164 6.29 1.73 -11.87
CA PHE A 164 4.97 2.00 -12.44
C PHE A 164 4.73 3.50 -12.60
N GLY A 165 5.06 4.30 -11.57
CA GLY A 165 4.98 5.76 -11.64
C GLY A 165 5.80 6.34 -12.78
N VAL A 166 7.02 5.86 -13.00
CA VAL A 166 7.89 6.30 -14.11
C VAL A 166 7.29 5.91 -15.47
N ILE A 167 6.79 4.68 -15.63
CA ILE A 167 6.14 4.27 -16.90
C ILE A 167 4.92 5.16 -17.18
N LEU A 168 4.09 5.44 -16.16
CA LEU A 168 2.92 6.31 -16.31
C LEU A 168 3.30 7.76 -16.63
N LEU A 169 4.43 8.27 -16.12
CA LEU A 169 4.96 9.59 -16.51
C LEU A 169 5.27 9.65 -18.01
N TYR A 170 5.88 8.60 -18.59
CA TYR A 170 6.09 8.53 -20.03
C TYR A 170 4.77 8.52 -20.82
N CYS A 171 3.71 7.93 -20.27
CA CYS A 171 2.39 7.95 -20.89
C CYS A 171 1.73 9.35 -20.89
N LEU A 172 2.24 10.31 -20.11
CA LEU A 172 1.79 11.72 -20.13
C LEU A 172 2.45 12.55 -21.24
N GLU A 173 3.52 12.06 -21.86
CA GLU A 173 4.26 12.82 -22.86
C GLU A 173 3.36 13.27 -24.00
N GLY A 174 3.41 14.56 -24.33
CA GLY A 174 2.59 15.18 -25.39
C GLY A 174 1.11 15.40 -25.04
N ARG A 175 0.66 15.06 -23.83
CA ARG A 175 -0.74 15.27 -23.38
C ARG A 175 -0.90 16.62 -22.70
N THR A 176 -1.98 17.33 -22.99
CA THR A 176 -2.34 18.59 -22.31
C THR A 176 -3.14 18.28 -21.05
N ILE A 177 -2.59 18.63 -19.89
CA ILE A 177 -3.25 18.43 -18.59
C ILE A 177 -4.10 19.66 -18.28
N LEU A 178 -5.37 19.44 -17.97
CA LEU A 178 -6.33 20.48 -17.62
C LEU A 178 -6.51 20.57 -16.09
N SER A 179 -7.08 21.68 -15.62
CA SER A 179 -7.42 21.83 -14.19
C SER A 179 -8.40 20.75 -13.68
N SER A 180 -9.31 20.29 -14.55
CA SER A 180 -10.23 19.17 -14.25
C SER A 180 -9.49 17.87 -13.93
N ASP A 181 -8.36 17.60 -14.60
CA ASP A 181 -7.57 16.39 -14.38
C ASP A 181 -6.90 16.42 -13.01
N TRP A 182 -6.42 17.59 -12.58
CA TRP A 182 -5.90 17.76 -11.23
C TRP A 182 -6.98 17.63 -10.14
N ILE A 183 -8.22 18.06 -10.42
CA ILE A 183 -9.35 17.87 -9.51
C ILE A 183 -9.67 16.38 -9.38
N GLU A 184 -9.77 15.64 -10.48
CA GLU A 184 -9.99 14.19 -10.47
C GLU A 184 -8.87 13.47 -9.72
N ALA A 185 -7.60 13.78 -10.00
CA ALA A 185 -6.44 13.23 -9.29
C ALA A 185 -6.53 13.52 -7.78
N GLY A 186 -6.86 14.76 -7.40
CA GLY A 186 -7.03 15.18 -6.01
C GLY A 186 -8.14 14.39 -5.30
N ILE A 187 -9.26 14.13 -5.97
CA ILE A 187 -10.36 13.31 -5.43
C ILE A 187 -9.88 11.87 -5.17
N ILE A 188 -9.19 11.25 -6.12
CA ILE A 188 -8.66 9.90 -5.97
C ILE A 188 -7.68 9.84 -4.79
N LEU A 189 -6.75 10.78 -4.71
CA LEU A 189 -5.78 10.86 -3.62
C LEU A 189 -6.45 11.11 -2.27
N ALA A 190 -7.50 11.94 -2.23
CA ALA A 190 -8.28 12.16 -1.03
C ALA A 190 -9.02 10.88 -0.58
N ILE A 191 -9.57 10.10 -1.51
CA ILE A 191 -10.18 8.79 -1.21
C ILE A 191 -9.12 7.86 -0.62
N ILE A 192 -7.92 7.80 -1.21
CA ILE A 192 -6.82 6.96 -0.68
C ILE A 192 -6.42 7.44 0.72
N ALA A 193 -6.02 8.71 0.86
CA ALA A 193 -5.46 9.22 2.10
C ALA A 193 -6.51 9.27 3.23
N VAL A 194 -7.69 9.81 2.96
CA VAL A 194 -8.73 9.98 3.98
C VAL A 194 -9.56 8.72 4.12
N GLY A 195 -10.10 8.20 3.01
CA GLY A 195 -11.04 7.08 3.01
C GLY A 195 -10.39 5.74 3.38
N CYS A 196 -9.24 5.43 2.76
CA CYS A 196 -8.61 4.14 2.95
C CYS A 196 -7.63 4.10 4.15
N ILE A 197 -6.98 5.22 4.51
CA ILE A 197 -5.95 5.25 5.55
C ILE A 197 -6.45 5.93 6.83
N LEU A 198 -6.72 7.24 6.78
CA LEU A 198 -6.96 8.04 7.98
C LEU A 198 -8.25 7.65 8.71
N LEU A 199 -9.34 7.39 8.00
CA LEU A 199 -10.60 7.01 8.63
C LEU A 199 -10.51 5.65 9.33
N PRO A 200 -10.06 4.55 8.69
CA PRO A 200 -9.89 3.27 9.37
C PRO A 200 -8.97 3.38 10.59
N GLU A 201 -7.83 4.06 10.47
CA GLU A 201 -6.93 4.23 11.60
C GLU A 201 -7.61 5.00 12.74
N ASN A 202 -8.22 6.17 12.46
CA ASN A 202 -8.82 6.99 13.51
C ASN A 202 -9.98 6.30 14.23
N PHE A 203 -10.78 5.50 13.54
CA PHE A 203 -11.89 4.77 14.17
C PHE A 203 -11.44 3.55 14.95
N LEU A 204 -10.32 2.92 14.55
CA LEU A 204 -9.90 1.63 15.08
C LEU A 204 -8.69 1.70 16.01
N LYS A 205 -7.98 2.84 16.09
CA LYS A 205 -6.83 3.00 16.98
C LYS A 205 -7.27 2.98 18.44
N LYS A 206 -6.80 1.95 19.17
CA LYS A 206 -7.02 1.79 20.61
C LYS A 206 -5.76 1.22 21.25
N LYS A 207 -5.34 1.78 22.40
CA LYS A 207 -4.15 1.30 23.11
C LYS A 207 -4.33 -0.09 23.72
N ASP A 208 -5.55 -0.49 24.00
CA ASP A 208 -5.97 -1.77 24.58
C ASP A 208 -6.55 -2.75 23.57
N THR A 209 -6.31 -2.50 22.27
CA THR A 209 -6.83 -3.34 21.19
C THR A 209 -6.37 -4.81 21.31
N GLN A 210 -7.28 -5.76 21.02
CA GLN A 210 -6.93 -7.16 20.88
C GLN A 210 -6.23 -7.50 19.53
N TYR A 211 -6.22 -6.55 18.59
CA TYR A 211 -5.63 -6.71 17.26
C TYR A 211 -4.18 -6.23 17.20
N TYR A 212 -3.39 -6.52 18.23
CA TYR A 212 -1.96 -6.23 18.26
C TYR A 212 -1.15 -7.17 17.36
N PHE A 213 0.03 -6.75 16.94
CA PHE A 213 0.99 -7.58 16.21
C PHE A 213 1.81 -8.41 17.22
N GLU A 214 2.01 -9.69 16.91
CA GLU A 214 2.67 -10.64 17.85
C GLU A 214 4.20 -10.50 17.85
N ASN A 215 4.79 -9.93 16.82
CA ASN A 215 6.23 -9.70 16.68
C ASN A 215 6.46 -8.46 15.81
N ASN A 216 7.69 -7.93 15.80
CA ASN A 216 8.06 -6.75 15.04
C ASN A 216 8.77 -7.11 13.71
N GLY A 217 8.70 -8.36 13.27
CA GLY A 217 9.24 -8.83 12.01
C GLY A 217 10.73 -8.52 11.86
N TYR A 218 11.07 -7.81 10.79
CA TYR A 218 12.43 -7.38 10.48
C TYR A 218 13.16 -6.71 11.65
N TYR A 219 12.44 -6.01 12.53
CA TYR A 219 13.03 -5.22 13.61
C TYR A 219 13.35 -6.02 14.87
N ASP A 220 12.82 -7.24 15.05
CA ASP A 220 13.08 -8.06 16.26
C ASP A 220 14.58 -8.29 16.49
N ARG A 221 15.38 -8.39 15.43
CA ARG A 221 16.83 -8.58 15.51
C ARG A 221 17.60 -7.39 16.11
N PHE A 222 17.02 -6.20 16.13
CA PHE A 222 17.62 -4.98 16.67
C PHE A 222 17.07 -4.63 18.07
N LEU A 223 16.07 -5.35 18.54
CA LEU A 223 15.38 -5.07 19.80
C LEU A 223 15.78 -6.01 20.94
N LYS A 224 16.63 -6.99 20.62
CA LYS A 224 17.21 -7.93 21.58
C LYS A 224 18.27 -7.29 22.45
#